data_5992cd7677b5031c44c0e9a3f60f6dfd
#
_entry.id   5992cd7677b5031c44c0e9a3f60f6dfd
#
_cell.length_a   1.000
_cell.length_b   1.000
_cell.length_c   1.000
_cell.angle_alpha   90.00
_cell.angle_beta   90.00
_cell.angle_gamma   90.00
#
_symmetry.space_group_name_H-M   'P 1'
#
loop_
_entity.id
_entity.type
_entity.pdbx_description
1 polymer ?
#
loop_
_entity_poly.entity_id
_entity_poly.type
_entity_poly.pdbx_seq_one_letter_code
_entity_poly.pdbx_strand_id
1 'polypeptide(L)'
;MKILLVIDQFDQGNNGTTISARRFAQALAADGNEVRVAAAGKPARGKYPMPEIHFLPVADSIIRSQGMVFAKPDRCVLEQAIAWADVVHFMMPFALSRVGLRIAKEMGKPVTAAFHVQPENITSTIHLGKNKKANELLYEWFRDDFYNEFTHIHCPSPFIAGQLKEHGYQAKLHIISNGVSDEFCLLYTSPSPRD
;
A
#
# COMPACT_ATOMS: atom_id res chain seq x y z
N MET A 1 -7.14 2.44 19.55
CA MET A 1 -7.57 1.41 18.60
C MET A 1 -6.35 0.60 18.16
N LYS A 2 -6.50 -0.69 17.85
CA LYS A 2 -5.44 -1.54 17.29
C LYS A 2 -5.56 -1.58 15.78
N ILE A 3 -4.59 -1.03 15.07
CA ILE A 3 -4.60 -0.88 13.61
C ILE A 3 -3.52 -1.76 13.01
N LEU A 4 -3.88 -2.65 12.10
CA LEU A 4 -2.93 -3.44 11.31
C LEU A 4 -2.79 -2.83 9.91
N LEU A 5 -1.57 -2.43 9.55
CA LEU A 5 -1.23 -2.08 8.17
C LEU A 5 -0.69 -3.32 7.46
N VAL A 6 -1.24 -3.65 6.30
CA VAL A 6 -0.78 -4.76 5.47
C VAL A 6 -0.15 -4.19 4.20
N ILE A 7 1.15 -4.43 4.04
CA ILE A 7 1.95 -3.90 2.94
C ILE A 7 3.07 -4.88 2.59
N ASP A 8 3.41 -5.02 1.32
CA ASP A 8 4.45 -5.97 0.89
C ASP A 8 5.83 -5.61 1.44
N GLN A 9 6.18 -4.33 1.46
CA GLN A 9 7.48 -3.83 1.90
C GLN A 9 7.34 -2.68 2.90
N PHE A 10 8.10 -2.72 4.01
CA PHE A 10 8.06 -1.67 5.04
C PHE A 10 9.46 -1.25 5.54
N ASP A 11 10.46 -2.14 5.49
CA ASP A 11 11.77 -1.90 6.10
C ASP A 11 12.63 -0.91 5.33
N GLN A 12 12.50 -0.86 4.01
CA GLN A 12 13.29 0.01 3.14
C GLN A 12 12.49 1.25 2.74
N GLY A 13 13.01 2.44 3.00
CA GLY A 13 12.39 3.72 2.65
C GLY A 13 12.74 4.21 1.24
N ASN A 14 12.82 3.31 0.26
CA ASN A 14 13.29 3.58 -1.09
C ASN A 14 12.18 3.75 -2.14
N ASN A 15 10.92 3.65 -1.75
CA ASN A 15 9.78 3.94 -2.62
C ASN A 15 8.68 4.73 -1.90
N GLY A 16 7.87 5.44 -2.69
CA GLY A 16 6.84 6.36 -2.19
C GLY A 16 5.78 5.67 -1.32
N THR A 17 5.38 4.44 -1.65
CA THR A 17 4.36 3.70 -0.90
C THR A 17 4.85 3.33 0.50
N THR A 18 6.10 2.87 0.61
CA THR A 18 6.72 2.56 1.91
C THR A 18 6.88 3.81 2.77
N ILE A 19 7.31 4.93 2.18
CA ILE A 19 7.43 6.22 2.89
C ILE A 19 6.06 6.65 3.41
N SER A 20 5.01 6.57 2.58
CA SER A 20 3.63 6.89 2.98
C SER A 20 3.14 5.99 4.10
N ALA A 21 3.36 4.68 4.00
CA ALA A 21 2.96 3.72 5.02
C ALA A 21 3.62 4.01 6.38
N ARG A 22 4.90 4.36 6.38
CA ARG A 22 5.62 4.75 7.62
C ARG A 22 5.07 6.03 8.24
N ARG A 23 4.76 7.05 7.43
CA ARG A 23 4.14 8.28 7.89
C ARG A 23 2.77 8.02 8.49
N PHE A 24 1.93 7.22 7.84
CA PHE A 24 0.63 6.84 8.39
C PHE A 24 0.77 6.07 9.70
N ALA A 25 1.69 5.11 9.78
CA ALA A 25 1.94 4.38 11.01
C ALA A 25 2.35 5.32 12.16
N GLN A 26 3.23 6.29 11.89
CA GLN A 26 3.68 7.28 12.86
C GLN A 26 2.55 8.23 13.27
N ALA A 27 1.79 8.78 12.33
CA ALA A 27 0.69 9.69 12.61
C ALA A 27 -0.42 9.00 13.42
N LEU A 28 -0.83 7.80 13.02
CA LEU A 28 -1.82 7.01 13.75
C LEU A 28 -1.36 6.66 15.16
N ALA A 29 -0.07 6.35 15.34
CA ALA A 29 0.50 6.09 16.67
C ALA A 29 0.54 7.36 17.53
N ALA A 30 0.87 8.51 16.94
CA ALA A 30 0.84 9.81 17.63
C ALA A 30 -0.58 10.19 18.10
N ASP A 31 -1.60 9.76 17.37
CA ASP A 31 -3.02 9.91 17.75
C ASP A 31 -3.49 8.89 18.81
N GLY A 32 -2.55 8.17 19.45
CA GLY A 32 -2.84 7.25 20.55
C GLY A 32 -3.32 5.86 20.12
N ASN A 33 -3.15 5.48 18.87
CA ASN A 33 -3.47 4.13 18.41
C ASN A 33 -2.27 3.19 18.58
N GLU A 34 -2.55 1.89 18.78
CA GLU A 34 -1.53 0.85 18.67
C GLU A 34 -1.47 0.38 17.22
N VAL A 35 -0.35 0.65 16.55
CA VAL A 35 -0.17 0.32 15.12
C VAL A 35 0.84 -0.80 14.99
N ARG A 36 0.48 -1.84 14.22
CA ARG A 36 1.39 -2.90 13.80
C ARG A 36 1.34 -3.08 12.29
N VAL A 37 2.38 -3.71 11.76
CA VAL A 37 2.55 -3.88 10.31
C VAL A 37 2.78 -5.36 9.98
N ALA A 38 2.07 -5.87 8.97
CA ALA A 38 2.38 -7.15 8.33
C ALA A 38 3.11 -6.87 7.01
N ALA A 39 4.38 -7.26 6.93
CA ALA A 39 5.23 -6.97 5.78
C ALA A 39 6.39 -7.96 5.64
N ALA A 40 6.97 -8.07 4.42
CA ALA A 40 8.20 -8.82 4.18
C ALA A 40 9.37 -8.31 5.02
N GLY A 41 10.31 -9.20 5.31
CA GLY A 41 11.59 -8.88 5.93
C GLY A 41 11.76 -9.38 7.36
N LYS A 42 12.70 -8.78 8.08
CA LYS A 42 13.10 -9.27 9.41
C LYS A 42 12.09 -8.94 10.49
N PRO A 43 12.03 -9.76 11.57
CA PRO A 43 11.26 -9.44 12.77
C PRO A 43 11.69 -8.10 13.37
N ALA A 44 10.71 -7.29 13.78
CA ALA A 44 10.92 -6.04 14.49
C ALA A 44 9.74 -5.79 15.45
N ARG A 45 9.92 -4.88 16.41
CA ARG A 45 8.84 -4.51 17.33
C ARG A 45 7.65 -3.94 16.55
N GLY A 46 6.46 -4.48 16.79
CA GLY A 46 5.25 -4.05 16.10
C GLY A 46 5.12 -4.55 14.65
N LYS A 47 5.94 -5.54 14.25
CA LYS A 47 5.90 -6.11 12.90
C LYS A 47 5.63 -7.62 12.95
N TYR A 48 4.72 -8.05 12.09
CA TYR A 48 4.48 -9.44 11.73
C TYR A 48 5.26 -9.75 10.45
N PRO A 49 6.42 -10.41 10.56
CA PRO A 49 7.31 -10.60 9.43
C PRO A 49 6.76 -11.66 8.48
N MET A 50 6.82 -11.37 7.19
CA MET A 50 6.50 -12.31 6.12
C MET A 50 7.77 -12.70 5.37
N PRO A 51 7.85 -13.92 4.83
CA PRO A 51 8.90 -14.28 3.88
C PRO A 51 8.84 -13.42 2.62
N GLU A 52 9.96 -13.24 1.94
CA GLU A 52 10.00 -12.59 0.63
C GLU A 52 9.64 -13.57 -0.48
N ILE A 53 8.99 -13.07 -1.53
CA ILE A 53 8.86 -13.81 -2.79
C ILE A 53 10.13 -13.56 -3.61
N HIS A 54 10.76 -14.65 -4.06
CA HIS A 54 11.83 -14.61 -5.02
C HIS A 54 11.32 -15.07 -6.38
N PHE A 55 11.45 -14.22 -7.36
CA PHE A 55 11.08 -14.50 -8.75
C PHE A 55 12.25 -15.14 -9.51
N LEU A 56 12.03 -15.45 -10.78
CA LEU A 56 13.14 -15.85 -11.66
C LEU A 56 14.20 -14.72 -11.69
N PRO A 57 15.50 -15.05 -11.81
CA PRO A 57 16.59 -14.07 -11.58
C PRO A 57 16.46 -12.76 -12.34
N VAL A 58 16.01 -12.80 -13.60
CA VAL A 58 15.83 -11.58 -14.42
C VAL A 58 14.69 -10.71 -13.87
N ALA A 59 13.54 -11.31 -13.57
CA ALA A 59 12.38 -10.61 -13.03
C ALA A 59 12.67 -10.07 -11.62
N ASP A 60 13.32 -10.85 -10.77
CA ASP A 60 13.71 -10.46 -9.42
C ASP A 60 14.68 -9.25 -9.45
N SER A 61 15.64 -9.26 -10.36
CA SER A 61 16.57 -8.14 -10.56
C SER A 61 15.84 -6.86 -10.98
N ILE A 62 14.90 -6.92 -11.91
CA ILE A 62 14.11 -5.76 -12.36
C ILE A 62 13.26 -5.21 -11.20
N ILE A 63 12.56 -6.08 -10.48
CA ILE A 63 11.70 -5.69 -9.35
C ILE A 63 12.53 -5.01 -8.26
N ARG A 64 13.65 -5.60 -7.88
CA ARG A 64 14.55 -5.06 -6.85
C ARG A 64 15.24 -3.77 -7.27
N SER A 65 15.58 -3.61 -8.56
CA SER A 65 16.16 -2.35 -9.09
C SER A 65 15.19 -1.17 -8.97
N GLN A 66 13.88 -1.43 -8.91
CA GLN A 66 12.85 -0.43 -8.65
C GLN A 66 12.56 -0.24 -7.15
N GLY A 67 13.36 -0.86 -6.29
CA GLY A 67 13.18 -0.79 -4.85
C GLY A 67 11.95 -1.51 -4.35
N MET A 68 11.45 -2.51 -5.07
CA MET A 68 10.27 -3.28 -4.67
C MET A 68 10.64 -4.67 -4.16
N VAL A 69 9.91 -5.11 -3.14
CA VAL A 69 9.94 -6.46 -2.58
C VAL A 69 8.50 -6.91 -2.38
N PHE A 70 8.18 -8.13 -2.78
CA PHE A 70 6.88 -8.74 -2.55
C PHE A 70 6.92 -9.72 -1.39
N ALA A 71 5.89 -9.67 -0.55
CA ALA A 71 5.74 -10.56 0.59
C ALA A 71 5.02 -11.85 0.19
N LYS A 72 5.57 -12.99 0.57
CA LYS A 72 4.88 -14.27 0.49
C LYS A 72 3.90 -14.37 1.65
N PRO A 73 2.59 -14.52 1.40
CA PRO A 73 1.62 -14.66 2.47
C PRO A 73 1.91 -15.89 3.34
N ASP A 74 2.05 -15.67 4.64
CA ASP A 74 2.03 -16.73 5.66
C ASP A 74 0.69 -16.66 6.38
N ARG A 75 -0.14 -17.69 6.18
CA ARG A 75 -1.51 -17.71 6.72
C ARG A 75 -1.52 -17.66 8.23
N CYS A 76 -0.66 -18.42 8.90
CA CYS A 76 -0.62 -18.47 10.37
C CYS A 76 -0.24 -17.11 10.96
N VAL A 77 0.76 -16.44 10.37
CA VAL A 77 1.20 -15.10 10.81
C VAL A 77 0.12 -14.06 10.53
N LEU A 78 -0.55 -14.13 9.37
CA LEU A 78 -1.66 -13.23 9.04
C LEU A 78 -2.86 -13.41 9.97
N GLU A 79 -3.23 -14.65 10.29
CA GLU A 79 -4.30 -14.93 11.25
C GLU A 79 -4.03 -14.33 12.61
N GLN A 80 -2.81 -14.46 13.14
CA GLN A 80 -2.41 -13.83 14.39
C GLN A 80 -2.45 -12.30 14.32
N ALA A 81 -1.94 -11.72 13.22
CA ALA A 81 -1.92 -10.28 13.03
C ALA A 81 -3.34 -9.69 12.94
N ILE A 82 -4.21 -10.33 12.16
CA ILE A 82 -5.59 -9.89 11.95
C ILE A 82 -6.45 -10.11 13.19
N ALA A 83 -6.27 -11.23 13.91
CA ALA A 83 -6.96 -11.48 15.17
C ALA A 83 -6.67 -10.39 16.21
N TRP A 84 -5.42 -9.92 16.27
CA TRP A 84 -4.98 -8.85 17.16
C TRP A 84 -5.65 -7.49 16.84
N ALA A 85 -5.92 -7.20 15.56
CA ALA A 85 -6.38 -5.89 15.10
C ALA A 85 -7.87 -5.62 15.37
N ASP A 86 -8.21 -4.36 15.62
CA ASP A 86 -9.59 -3.86 15.58
C ASP A 86 -10.00 -3.51 14.15
N VAL A 87 -9.06 -3.05 13.32
CA VAL A 87 -9.24 -2.72 11.90
C VAL A 87 -7.98 -3.08 11.10
N VAL A 88 -8.18 -3.54 9.87
CA VAL A 88 -7.09 -3.89 8.95
C VAL A 88 -7.10 -2.93 7.76
N HIS A 89 -5.98 -2.29 7.50
CA HIS A 89 -5.78 -1.37 6.38
C HIS A 89 -4.79 -1.95 5.38
N PHE A 90 -5.25 -2.16 4.15
CA PHE A 90 -4.47 -2.74 3.06
C PHE A 90 -3.90 -1.66 2.16
N MET A 91 -2.58 -1.66 1.99
CA MET A 91 -1.87 -0.60 1.24
C MET A 91 -1.70 -0.90 -0.25
N MET A 92 -1.74 -2.17 -0.65
CA MET A 92 -1.43 -2.60 -2.02
C MET A 92 -2.31 -3.82 -2.41
N PRO A 93 -2.71 -3.98 -3.70
CA PRO A 93 -3.63 -5.05 -4.13
C PRO A 93 -2.91 -6.36 -4.51
N PHE A 94 -1.81 -6.72 -3.81
CA PHE A 94 -1.01 -7.89 -4.16
C PHE A 94 -1.35 -9.12 -3.30
N ALA A 95 -0.60 -10.20 -3.48
CA ALA A 95 -0.88 -11.50 -2.90
C ALA A 95 -1.05 -11.46 -1.37
N LEU A 96 -0.19 -10.72 -0.66
CA LEU A 96 -0.27 -10.56 0.79
C LEU A 96 -1.63 -9.99 1.20
N SER A 97 -2.03 -8.88 0.57
CA SER A 97 -3.29 -8.19 0.88
C SER A 97 -4.52 -9.03 0.52
N ARG A 98 -4.49 -9.77 -0.59
CA ARG A 98 -5.61 -10.65 -1.01
C ARG A 98 -5.84 -11.79 -0.03
N VAL A 99 -4.77 -12.42 0.42
CA VAL A 99 -4.87 -13.47 1.45
C VAL A 99 -5.32 -12.87 2.77
N GLY A 100 -4.74 -11.74 3.19
CA GLY A 100 -5.13 -11.02 4.40
C GLY A 100 -6.58 -10.58 4.40
N LEU A 101 -7.07 -10.04 3.27
CA LEU A 101 -8.47 -9.63 3.13
C LEU A 101 -9.44 -10.80 3.33
N ARG A 102 -9.13 -11.94 2.75
CA ARG A 102 -9.94 -13.16 2.90
C ARG A 102 -10.02 -13.58 4.36
N ILE A 103 -8.88 -13.61 5.06
CA ILE A 103 -8.82 -13.94 6.49
C ILE A 103 -9.57 -12.88 7.33
N ALA A 104 -9.41 -11.59 7.02
CA ALA A 104 -10.10 -10.53 7.74
C ALA A 104 -11.63 -10.66 7.61
N LYS A 105 -12.13 -11.01 6.43
CA LYS A 105 -13.56 -11.28 6.19
C LYS A 105 -14.03 -12.54 6.93
N GLU A 106 -13.28 -13.63 6.90
CA GLU A 106 -13.56 -14.85 7.67
C GLU A 106 -13.69 -14.55 9.18
N MET A 107 -12.89 -13.61 9.69
CA MET A 107 -12.90 -13.18 11.10
C MET A 107 -13.86 -12.02 11.39
N GLY A 108 -14.61 -11.52 10.41
CA GLY A 108 -15.54 -10.39 10.57
C GLY A 108 -14.85 -9.07 10.97
N LYS A 109 -13.58 -8.87 10.59
CA LYS A 109 -12.82 -7.66 10.91
C LYS A 109 -13.15 -6.51 9.96
N PRO A 110 -13.32 -5.28 10.46
CA PRO A 110 -13.41 -4.10 9.63
C PRO A 110 -12.16 -3.94 8.76
N VAL A 111 -12.39 -3.62 7.47
CA VAL A 111 -11.32 -3.48 6.47
C VAL A 111 -11.42 -2.17 5.72
N THR A 112 -10.27 -1.59 5.41
CA THR A 112 -10.11 -0.42 4.54
C THR A 112 -8.93 -0.63 3.61
N ALA A 113 -8.89 0.09 2.49
CA ALA A 113 -7.75 0.01 1.57
C ALA A 113 -7.21 1.40 1.20
N ALA A 114 -5.98 1.42 0.70
CA ALA A 114 -5.40 2.58 0.04
C ALA A 114 -5.05 2.25 -1.42
N PHE A 115 -5.16 3.23 -2.29
CA PHE A 115 -4.77 3.11 -3.68
C PHE A 115 -3.43 3.83 -3.90
N HIS A 116 -2.33 3.09 -3.76
CA HIS A 116 -0.97 3.62 -3.91
C HIS A 116 -0.23 3.09 -5.13
N VAL A 117 -0.80 2.13 -5.85
CA VAL A 117 -0.17 1.52 -7.01
C VAL A 117 -1.00 1.81 -8.25
N GLN A 118 -0.51 2.74 -9.07
CA GLN A 118 -1.12 3.03 -10.37
C GLN A 118 -0.75 1.94 -11.38
N PRO A 119 -1.71 1.45 -12.20
CA PRO A 119 -1.45 0.52 -13.29
C PRO A 119 -0.34 0.99 -14.23
N GLU A 120 -0.26 2.28 -14.54
CA GLU A 120 0.76 2.89 -15.40
C GLU A 120 2.17 2.65 -14.87
N ASN A 121 2.37 2.66 -13.56
CA ASN A 121 3.68 2.40 -12.96
C ASN A 121 4.10 0.93 -13.17
N ILE A 122 3.14 0.00 -13.09
CA ILE A 122 3.39 -1.43 -13.31
C ILE A 122 3.69 -1.68 -14.79
N THR A 123 2.85 -1.16 -15.68
CA THR A 123 3.02 -1.37 -17.13
C THR A 123 4.26 -0.68 -17.68
N SER A 124 4.68 0.44 -17.10
CA SER A 124 5.94 1.11 -17.45
C SER A 124 7.17 0.24 -17.19
N THR A 125 7.12 -0.63 -16.18
CA THR A 125 8.18 -1.58 -15.86
C THR A 125 8.51 -2.53 -17.02
N ILE A 126 7.49 -2.85 -17.82
CA ILE A 126 7.60 -3.73 -18.99
C ILE A 126 7.45 -2.97 -20.31
N HIS A 127 7.75 -1.65 -20.30
CA HIS A 127 7.65 -0.73 -21.44
C HIS A 127 6.26 -0.58 -22.07
N LEU A 128 5.20 -0.93 -21.34
CA LEU A 128 3.80 -0.80 -21.75
C LEU A 128 3.06 0.36 -21.07
N GLY A 129 3.73 1.25 -20.36
CA GLY A 129 3.11 2.35 -19.60
C GLY A 129 2.20 3.28 -20.42
N LYS A 130 2.47 3.44 -21.72
CA LYS A 130 1.64 4.22 -22.65
C LYS A 130 0.51 3.41 -23.30
N ASN A 131 0.42 2.10 -23.02
CA ASN A 131 -0.62 1.25 -23.58
C ASN A 131 -1.92 1.40 -22.75
N LYS A 132 -2.84 2.21 -23.24
CA LYS A 132 -4.12 2.48 -22.59
C LYS A 132 -4.90 1.20 -22.27
N LYS A 133 -4.99 0.27 -23.20
CA LYS A 133 -5.72 -0.99 -23.00
C LYS A 133 -5.13 -1.84 -21.88
N ALA A 134 -3.79 -1.91 -21.78
CA ALA A 134 -3.13 -2.65 -20.70
C ALA A 134 -3.40 -2.00 -19.34
N ASN A 135 -3.41 -0.67 -19.28
CA ASN A 135 -3.72 0.06 -18.05
C ASN A 135 -5.19 -0.11 -17.65
N GLU A 136 -6.13 0.00 -18.60
CA GLU A 136 -7.56 -0.23 -18.39
C GLU A 136 -7.82 -1.62 -17.81
N LEU A 137 -7.26 -2.67 -18.42
CA LEU A 137 -7.39 -4.04 -17.93
C LEU A 137 -6.84 -4.22 -16.50
N LEU A 138 -5.76 -3.53 -16.14
CA LEU A 138 -5.21 -3.57 -14.79
C LEU A 138 -6.10 -2.81 -13.79
N TYR A 139 -6.68 -1.67 -14.17
CA TYR A 139 -7.66 -0.97 -13.33
C TYR A 139 -8.87 -1.86 -13.06
N GLU A 140 -9.43 -2.49 -14.10
CA GLU A 140 -10.56 -3.42 -13.99
C GLU A 140 -10.19 -4.62 -13.11
N TRP A 141 -9.04 -5.24 -13.34
CA TRP A 141 -8.59 -6.37 -12.55
C TRP A 141 -8.39 -6.02 -11.07
N PHE A 142 -7.75 -4.89 -10.76
CA PHE A 142 -7.62 -4.43 -9.38
C PHE A 142 -8.97 -4.14 -8.74
N ARG A 143 -9.88 -3.48 -9.49
CA ARG A 143 -11.22 -3.20 -9.03
C ARG A 143 -11.97 -4.48 -8.68
N ASP A 144 -12.06 -5.40 -9.63
CA ASP A 144 -12.94 -6.55 -9.53
C ASP A 144 -12.39 -7.64 -8.59
N ASP A 145 -11.07 -7.80 -8.54
CA ASP A 145 -10.43 -8.84 -7.74
C ASP A 145 -10.07 -8.38 -6.31
N PHE A 146 -10.06 -7.07 -6.05
CA PHE A 146 -9.64 -6.57 -4.75
C PHE A 146 -10.46 -5.37 -4.25
N TYR A 147 -10.50 -4.25 -4.96
CA TYR A 147 -11.03 -3.00 -4.42
C TYR A 147 -12.55 -2.95 -4.27
N ASN A 148 -13.32 -3.74 -5.03
CA ASN A 148 -14.77 -3.87 -4.86
C ASN A 148 -15.18 -4.48 -3.50
N GLU A 149 -14.24 -5.07 -2.78
CA GLU A 149 -14.46 -5.63 -1.46
C GLU A 149 -14.46 -4.58 -0.33
N PHE A 150 -14.14 -3.32 -0.65
CA PHE A 150 -14.03 -2.24 0.33
C PHE A 150 -15.12 -1.19 0.15
N THR A 151 -15.67 -0.74 1.28
CA THR A 151 -16.58 0.41 1.33
C THR A 151 -15.83 1.74 1.39
N HIS A 152 -14.57 1.73 1.83
CA HIS A 152 -13.73 2.91 2.01
C HIS A 152 -12.34 2.70 1.42
N ILE A 153 -11.92 3.60 0.51
CA ILE A 153 -10.60 3.61 -0.10
C ILE A 153 -9.94 4.97 0.12
N HIS A 154 -8.74 4.97 0.64
CA HIS A 154 -7.86 6.14 0.73
C HIS A 154 -7.21 6.40 -0.64
N CYS A 155 -7.29 7.64 -1.11
CA CYS A 155 -6.68 8.14 -2.35
C CYS A 155 -5.70 9.27 -2.01
N PRO A 156 -4.45 9.24 -2.53
CA PRO A 156 -3.45 10.25 -2.19
C PRO A 156 -3.69 11.63 -2.82
N SER A 157 -4.56 11.72 -3.84
CA SER A 157 -4.86 12.98 -4.51
C SER A 157 -6.24 12.97 -5.21
N PRO A 158 -6.79 14.16 -5.52
CA PRO A 158 -8.01 14.27 -6.33
C PRO A 158 -7.87 13.62 -7.72
N PHE A 159 -6.68 13.68 -8.32
CA PHE A 159 -6.38 13.05 -9.60
C PHE A 159 -6.60 11.53 -9.54
N ILE A 160 -6.04 10.86 -8.54
CA ILE A 160 -6.23 9.40 -8.35
C ILE A 160 -7.70 9.08 -8.08
N ALA A 161 -8.39 9.87 -7.26
CA ALA A 161 -9.81 9.66 -7.02
C ALA A 161 -10.65 9.82 -8.30
N GLY A 162 -10.28 10.76 -9.19
CA GLY A 162 -10.88 10.91 -10.51
C GLY A 162 -10.71 9.66 -11.36
N GLN A 163 -9.48 9.16 -11.48
CA GLN A 163 -9.18 7.94 -12.22
C GLN A 163 -9.98 6.74 -11.71
N LEU A 164 -10.07 6.54 -10.39
CA LEU A 164 -10.85 5.43 -9.83
C LEU A 164 -12.34 5.54 -10.18
N LYS A 165 -12.91 6.76 -10.14
CA LYS A 165 -14.30 6.99 -10.57
C LYS A 165 -14.51 6.68 -12.04
N GLU A 166 -13.61 7.14 -12.92
CA GLU A 166 -13.65 6.85 -14.36
C GLU A 166 -13.61 5.35 -14.67
N HIS A 167 -12.86 4.58 -13.86
CA HIS A 167 -12.79 3.12 -13.98
C HIS A 167 -13.86 2.36 -13.15
N GLY A 168 -14.89 3.05 -12.66
CA GLY A 168 -16.07 2.44 -12.06
C GLY A 168 -15.90 1.90 -10.65
N TYR A 169 -14.94 2.40 -9.87
CA TYR A 169 -14.80 2.05 -8.45
C TYR A 169 -15.95 2.64 -7.64
N GLN A 170 -16.67 1.81 -6.88
CA GLN A 170 -17.91 2.19 -6.17
C GLN A 170 -17.68 2.60 -4.71
N ALA A 171 -16.51 2.34 -4.16
CA ALA A 171 -16.17 2.68 -2.78
C ALA A 171 -16.24 4.19 -2.52
N LYS A 172 -16.48 4.56 -1.26
CA LYS A 172 -16.30 5.94 -0.81
C LYS A 172 -14.81 6.29 -0.81
N LEU A 173 -14.43 7.22 -1.69
CA LEU A 173 -13.05 7.65 -1.85
C LEU A 173 -12.72 8.76 -0.87
N HIS A 174 -11.70 8.57 -0.05
CA HIS A 174 -11.18 9.54 0.90
C HIS A 174 -9.88 10.14 0.36
N ILE A 175 -9.93 11.41 0.00
CA ILE A 175 -8.76 12.12 -0.54
C ILE A 175 -7.95 12.65 0.64
N ILE A 176 -6.85 11.98 0.93
CA ILE A 176 -5.94 12.32 2.03
C ILE A 176 -4.52 12.31 1.46
N SER A 177 -3.82 13.44 1.53
CA SER A 177 -2.44 13.54 1.05
C SER A 177 -1.51 12.57 1.81
N ASN A 178 -0.51 12.02 1.10
CA ASN A 178 0.54 11.21 1.72
C ASN A 178 1.46 12.02 2.67
N GLY A 179 1.22 13.34 2.76
CA GLY A 179 2.00 14.26 3.58
C GLY A 179 3.38 14.57 3.00
N VAL A 180 3.98 15.63 3.51
CA VAL A 180 5.38 16.02 3.27
C VAL A 180 6.05 16.09 4.63
N SER A 181 7.34 15.75 4.76
CA SER A 181 8.04 15.96 6.03
C SER A 181 8.24 17.45 6.28
N ASP A 182 8.18 17.86 7.57
CA ASP A 182 8.37 19.26 7.98
C ASP A 182 9.74 19.79 7.53
N GLU A 183 10.75 18.93 7.43
CA GLU A 183 12.08 19.27 6.90
C GLU A 183 12.02 19.83 5.47
N PHE A 184 11.13 19.30 4.61
CA PHE A 184 10.94 19.83 3.25
C PHE A 184 10.14 21.14 3.26
N CYS A 185 9.28 21.37 4.24
CA CYS A 185 8.55 22.64 4.39
C CYS A 185 9.48 23.78 4.80
N LEU A 186 10.51 23.52 5.63
CA LEU A 186 11.50 24.50 6.06
C LEU A 186 12.40 24.99 4.92
N LEU A 187 12.66 24.18 3.90
CA LEU A 187 13.44 24.57 2.73
C LEU A 187 12.74 25.60 1.83
N TYR A 188 11.42 25.74 1.92
CA TYR A 188 10.66 26.73 1.15
C TYR A 188 10.75 28.16 1.74
N THR A 189 11.25 28.31 2.94
CA THR A 189 11.47 29.64 3.59
C THR A 189 12.88 30.18 3.40
N SER A 190 13.77 29.43 2.77
CA SER A 190 15.10 29.91 2.42
C SER A 190 15.04 30.65 1.07
N PRO A 191 15.55 31.89 0.96
CA PRO A 191 15.58 32.60 -0.31
C PRO A 191 16.38 31.78 -1.33
N SER A 192 15.85 31.68 -2.56
CA SER A 192 16.51 31.01 -3.65
C SER A 192 17.90 31.63 -3.88
N PRO A 193 18.98 30.82 -4.07
CA PRO A 193 20.28 31.37 -4.41
C PRO A 193 20.35 32.10 -5.77
N ARG A 194 19.21 32.31 -6.43
CA ARG A 194 19.06 32.96 -7.74
C ARG A 194 18.31 34.29 -7.73
N ASP A 195 17.96 34.79 -6.55
CA ASP A 195 17.36 36.13 -6.39
C ASP A 195 18.44 37.17 -6.04
#